data_81e2baa49782d6f5e25df46e2faa6eff
#
_entry.id   81e2baa49782d6f5e25df46e2faa6eff
#
_cell.length_a   1.000
_cell.length_b   1.000
_cell.length_c   1.000
_cell.angle_alpha   90.00
_cell.angle_beta   90.00
_cell.angle_gamma   90.00
#
_symmetry.space_group_name_H-M   'P 1'
#
loop_
_entity.id
_entity.type
_entity.pdbx_description
1 polymer ?
#
loop_
_entity_poly.entity_id
_entity_poly.type
_entity_poly.pdbx_seq_one_letter_code
_entity_poly.pdbx_strand_id
1 'polypeptide(L)'
;MTALLLGGGLLLLAAGLVALRARMTVVAVTGLSMSPTLLPGDRVVVRRVPAARIRRGDVIVLRVAGPCRPGDRSEERTTPWLVKRVAATPGEPMPAVLPSWSRGSGVVEPATLVVLGDNPDLSRDSRHFGAVPAAGILGVVIRKVGGAPVEAPANASDTTGAHRNSGGGPAAIGQ
;
A
#
# COMPACT_ATOMS: atom_id res chain seq x y z
N MET A 1 27.25 35.26 25.18
CA MET A 1 26.03 35.09 24.36
C MET A 1 26.18 34.00 23.30
N THR A 2 27.28 33.84 22.63
CA THR A 2 27.49 32.83 21.57
C THR A 2 27.38 31.38 22.05
N ALA A 3 27.87 31.03 23.27
CA ALA A 3 27.77 29.67 23.82
C ALA A 3 26.35 29.25 24.16
N LEU A 4 25.50 30.18 24.59
CA LEU A 4 24.08 29.90 24.86
C LEU A 4 23.28 29.65 23.58
N LEU A 5 23.59 30.36 22.51
CA LEU A 5 22.96 30.18 21.19
C LEU A 5 23.34 28.84 20.55
N LEU A 6 24.64 28.44 20.68
CA LEU A 6 25.13 27.15 20.18
C LEU A 6 24.48 25.97 20.97
N GLY A 7 24.39 26.09 22.28
CA GLY A 7 23.75 25.08 23.13
C GLY A 7 22.26 24.91 22.83
N GLY A 8 21.53 26.02 22.64
CA GLY A 8 20.12 26.00 22.24
C GLY A 8 19.88 25.35 20.88
N GLY A 9 20.72 25.67 19.89
CA GLY A 9 20.66 25.09 18.55
C GLY A 9 20.87 23.57 18.55
N LEU A 10 21.87 23.10 19.32
CA LEU A 10 22.16 21.65 19.43
C LEU A 10 21.01 20.90 20.10
N LEU A 11 20.40 21.49 21.14
CA LEU A 11 19.27 20.89 21.84
C LEU A 11 18.04 20.76 20.94
N LEU A 12 17.73 21.79 20.14
CA LEU A 12 16.64 21.77 19.17
C LEU A 12 16.89 20.73 18.06
N LEU A 13 18.12 20.61 17.58
CA LEU A 13 18.50 19.60 16.58
C LEU A 13 18.33 18.20 17.14
N ALA A 14 18.80 17.96 18.36
CA ALA A 14 18.65 16.66 19.05
C ALA A 14 17.16 16.31 19.27
N ALA A 15 16.36 17.25 19.74
CA ALA A 15 14.92 17.07 19.93
C ALA A 15 14.22 16.78 18.60
N GLY A 16 14.56 17.46 17.52
CA GLY A 16 14.06 17.21 16.17
C GLY A 16 14.40 15.81 15.66
N LEU A 17 15.63 15.35 15.90
CA LEU A 17 16.07 14.01 15.50
C LEU A 17 15.37 12.91 16.29
N VAL A 18 15.15 13.10 17.59
CA VAL A 18 14.38 12.18 18.44
C VAL A 18 12.92 12.12 17.97
N ALA A 19 12.29 13.26 17.72
CA ALA A 19 10.92 13.32 17.22
C ALA A 19 10.78 12.65 15.83
N LEU A 20 11.78 12.78 14.96
CA LEU A 20 11.80 12.11 13.65
C LEU A 20 11.91 10.59 13.82
N ARG A 21 12.79 10.12 14.71
CA ARG A 21 12.94 8.69 15.01
C ARG A 21 11.72 8.08 15.68
N ALA A 22 11.03 8.81 16.54
CA ALA A 22 9.80 8.36 17.20
C ALA A 22 8.65 8.10 16.20
N ARG A 23 8.73 8.63 14.98
CA ARG A 23 7.76 8.39 13.90
C ARG A 23 8.08 7.16 13.05
N MET A 24 9.16 6.45 13.32
CA MET A 24 9.59 5.28 12.55
C MET A 24 9.41 4.01 13.37
N THR A 25 8.96 2.94 12.71
CA THR A 25 8.80 1.61 13.30
C THR A 25 9.34 0.58 12.31
N VAL A 26 9.96 -0.49 12.81
CA VAL A 26 10.39 -1.61 11.98
C VAL A 26 9.36 -2.71 12.08
N VAL A 27 8.91 -3.21 10.94
CA VAL A 27 7.94 -4.31 10.83
C VAL A 27 8.57 -5.47 10.07
N ALA A 28 8.39 -6.70 10.55
CA ALA A 28 8.80 -7.90 9.84
C ALA A 28 7.67 -8.36 8.90
N VAL A 29 8.04 -8.71 7.68
CA VAL A 29 7.13 -9.28 6.67
C VAL A 29 7.06 -10.78 6.87
N THR A 30 5.85 -11.34 7.02
CA THR A 30 5.66 -12.78 7.26
C THR A 30 4.93 -13.50 6.13
N GLY A 31 4.25 -12.76 5.26
CA GLY A 31 3.42 -13.34 4.19
C GLY A 31 4.02 -13.15 2.79
N LEU A 32 3.51 -13.93 1.83
CA LEU A 32 3.91 -13.88 0.42
C LEU A 32 3.10 -12.87 -0.40
N SER A 33 2.16 -12.16 0.20
CA SER A 33 1.22 -11.29 -0.52
C SER A 33 1.85 -10.08 -1.22
N MET A 34 3.09 -9.75 -0.87
CA MET A 34 3.87 -8.65 -1.46
C MET A 34 5.04 -9.14 -2.31
N SER A 35 5.16 -10.44 -2.57
CA SER A 35 6.17 -10.97 -3.49
C SER A 35 5.91 -10.47 -4.91
N PRO A 36 6.95 -10.17 -5.70
CA PRO A 36 8.38 -10.29 -5.37
C PRO A 36 8.96 -9.06 -4.65
N THR A 37 8.19 -7.98 -4.47
CA THR A 37 8.68 -6.71 -3.90
C THR A 37 9.20 -6.87 -2.46
N LEU A 38 8.43 -7.60 -1.63
CA LEU A 38 8.82 -7.94 -0.26
C LEU A 38 8.63 -9.44 -0.05
N LEU A 39 9.65 -10.07 0.53
CA LEU A 39 9.67 -11.50 0.83
C LEU A 39 9.48 -11.77 2.32
N PRO A 40 8.98 -12.96 2.70
CA PRO A 40 8.95 -13.37 4.09
C PRO A 40 10.35 -13.29 4.73
N GLY A 41 10.42 -12.73 5.94
CA GLY A 41 11.68 -12.47 6.64
C GLY A 41 12.26 -11.07 6.41
N ASP A 42 11.79 -10.35 5.38
CA ASP A 42 12.19 -8.96 5.17
C ASP A 42 11.74 -8.09 6.35
N ARG A 43 12.59 -7.13 6.70
CA ARG A 43 12.27 -6.10 7.69
C ARG A 43 12.16 -4.76 6.96
N VAL A 44 11.05 -4.06 7.20
CA VAL A 44 10.77 -2.78 6.55
C VAL A 44 10.67 -1.66 7.57
N VAL A 45 11.20 -0.50 7.21
CA VAL A 45 11.05 0.73 8.00
C VAL A 45 9.77 1.41 7.58
N VAL A 46 8.87 1.59 8.52
CA VAL A 46 7.56 2.24 8.34
C VAL A 46 7.60 3.62 8.97
N ARG A 47 7.24 4.63 8.21
CA ARG A 47 7.09 6.00 8.70
C ARG A 47 5.62 6.32 8.89
N ARG A 48 5.24 6.75 10.08
CA ARG A 48 3.89 7.26 10.36
C ARG A 48 3.66 8.56 9.61
N VAL A 49 2.64 8.60 8.79
CA VAL A 49 2.23 9.77 8.02
C VAL A 49 0.73 9.98 8.14
N PRO A 50 0.25 11.24 8.07
CA PRO A 50 -1.19 11.49 7.92
C PRO A 50 -1.74 10.85 6.66
N ALA A 51 -2.98 10.35 6.70
CA ALA A 51 -3.62 9.68 5.58
C ALA A 51 -3.61 10.52 4.29
N ALA A 52 -3.76 11.83 4.41
CA ALA A 52 -3.72 12.77 3.29
C ALA A 52 -2.37 12.83 2.54
N ARG A 53 -1.31 12.27 3.11
CA ARG A 53 0.00 12.19 2.47
C ARG A 53 0.26 10.84 1.79
N ILE A 54 -0.63 9.89 1.96
CA ILE A 54 -0.54 8.58 1.32
C ILE A 54 -0.93 8.75 -0.15
N ARG A 55 -0.14 8.16 -1.04
CA ARG A 55 -0.31 8.26 -2.48
C ARG A 55 -0.51 6.88 -3.09
N ARG A 56 -1.13 6.84 -4.25
CA ARG A 56 -1.17 5.65 -5.09
C ARG A 56 0.25 5.13 -5.34
N GLY A 57 0.42 3.82 -5.22
CA GLY A 57 1.72 3.14 -5.34
C GLY A 57 2.48 2.98 -4.01
N ASP A 58 2.16 3.75 -2.96
CA ASP A 58 2.79 3.57 -1.66
C ASP A 58 2.54 2.16 -1.12
N VAL A 59 3.55 1.56 -0.51
CA VAL A 59 3.38 0.35 0.29
C VAL A 59 3.08 0.78 1.73
N ILE A 60 1.95 0.32 2.26
CA ILE A 60 1.50 0.70 3.60
C ILE A 60 1.35 -0.52 4.51
N VAL A 61 1.48 -0.27 5.80
CA VAL A 61 1.14 -1.23 6.86
C VAL A 61 -0.17 -0.80 7.48
N LEU A 62 -1.13 -1.72 7.54
CA LEU A 62 -2.49 -1.44 8.00
C LEU A 62 -3.09 -2.60 8.78
N ARG A 63 -4.16 -2.31 9.52
CA ARG A 63 -5.09 -3.29 10.10
C ARG A 63 -6.44 -3.17 9.40
N VAL A 64 -7.03 -4.29 9.07
CA VAL A 64 -8.42 -4.35 8.63
C VAL A 64 -9.22 -4.86 9.82
N ALA A 65 -10.06 -4.02 10.41
CA ALA A 65 -11.05 -4.48 11.37
C ALA A 65 -12.01 -5.40 10.62
N GLY A 66 -11.82 -6.69 10.78
CA GLY A 66 -12.79 -7.67 10.26
C GLY A 66 -14.03 -7.65 11.15
N PRO A 67 -15.25 -7.91 10.61
CA PRO A 67 -16.36 -8.22 11.46
C PRO A 67 -16.00 -9.47 12.25
N CYS A 68 -16.00 -9.39 13.61
CA CYS A 68 -16.02 -10.56 14.45
C CYS A 68 -17.23 -11.39 14.03
N ARG A 69 -17.02 -12.60 13.51
CA ARG A 69 -18.13 -13.53 13.33
C ARG A 69 -18.74 -13.78 14.71
N PRO A 70 -20.08 -13.64 14.87
CA PRO A 70 -20.73 -14.03 16.11
C PRO A 70 -20.36 -15.47 16.44
N GLY A 71 -19.68 -15.71 17.57
CA GLY A 71 -19.23 -17.04 18.00
C GLY A 71 -17.72 -17.26 17.96
N ASP A 72 -16.91 -16.36 17.40
CA ASP A 72 -15.47 -16.42 17.47
C ASP A 72 -15.02 -15.90 18.86
N ARG A 73 -14.83 -16.83 19.80
CA ARG A 73 -14.42 -16.55 21.20
C ARG A 73 -12.97 -16.02 21.34
N SER A 74 -12.41 -15.51 20.28
CA SER A 74 -11.09 -14.90 20.30
C SER A 74 -11.20 -13.37 20.40
N GLU A 75 -11.76 -12.89 21.52
CA GLU A 75 -11.81 -11.46 21.90
C GLU A 75 -10.43 -10.81 22.03
N GLU A 76 -9.35 -11.56 21.87
CA GLU A 76 -7.96 -11.09 21.94
C GLU A 76 -7.10 -11.37 20.70
N ARG A 77 -7.70 -11.81 19.59
CA ARG A 77 -6.91 -11.92 18.36
C ARG A 77 -6.72 -10.53 17.75
N THR A 78 -5.66 -9.90 18.20
CA THR A 78 -5.04 -8.77 17.54
C THR A 78 -5.09 -8.99 16.04
N THR A 79 -5.95 -8.26 15.35
CA THR A 79 -6.03 -8.30 13.88
C THR A 79 -4.62 -8.13 13.33
N PRO A 80 -4.09 -9.09 12.56
CA PRO A 80 -2.71 -9.04 12.13
C PRO A 80 -2.46 -7.80 11.27
N TRP A 81 -1.27 -7.26 11.39
CA TRP A 81 -0.82 -6.20 10.50
C TRP A 81 -0.65 -6.76 9.09
N LEU A 82 -1.22 -6.07 8.12
CA LEU A 82 -1.09 -6.39 6.71
C LEU A 82 -0.16 -5.38 6.04
N VAL A 83 0.63 -5.86 5.09
CA VAL A 83 1.42 -5.00 4.20
C VAL A 83 0.80 -5.09 2.82
N LYS A 84 0.42 -3.95 2.24
CA LYS A 84 -0.26 -3.86 0.94
C LYS A 84 0.16 -2.60 0.19
N ARG A 85 -0.04 -2.61 -1.12
CA ARG A 85 0.18 -1.44 -1.98
C ARG A 85 -1.12 -0.67 -2.17
N VAL A 86 -1.06 0.65 -2.10
CA VAL A 86 -2.19 1.53 -2.39
C VAL A 86 -2.47 1.52 -3.89
N ALA A 87 -3.65 1.06 -4.27
CA ALA A 87 -4.11 1.01 -5.66
C ALA A 87 -4.93 2.23 -6.04
N ALA A 88 -5.68 2.81 -5.08
CA ALA A 88 -6.39 4.06 -5.28
C ALA A 88 -6.59 4.80 -3.96
N THR A 89 -6.62 6.13 -4.04
CA THR A 89 -6.82 7.08 -2.93
C THR A 89 -8.18 7.79 -3.05
N PRO A 90 -8.67 8.48 -2.00
CA PRO A 90 -9.95 9.17 -2.03
C PRO A 90 -10.11 10.07 -3.26
N GLY A 91 -11.27 9.96 -3.91
CA GLY A 91 -11.60 10.72 -5.12
C GLY A 91 -11.09 10.11 -6.43
N GLU A 92 -10.23 9.10 -6.39
CA GLU A 92 -9.81 8.37 -7.60
C GLU A 92 -10.87 7.34 -8.01
N PRO A 93 -10.93 6.97 -9.31
CA PRO A 93 -11.79 5.90 -9.79
C PRO A 93 -11.49 4.58 -9.08
N MET A 94 -12.55 3.82 -8.76
CA MET A 94 -12.39 2.47 -8.24
C MET A 94 -11.70 1.57 -9.28
N PRO A 95 -10.61 0.87 -8.92
CA PRO A 95 -9.92 -0.03 -9.83
C PRO A 95 -10.84 -1.13 -10.37
N ALA A 96 -10.78 -1.39 -11.68
CA ALA A 96 -11.62 -2.38 -12.36
C ALA A 96 -11.37 -3.82 -11.86
N VAL A 97 -10.21 -4.07 -11.26
CA VAL A 97 -9.86 -5.37 -10.66
C VAL A 97 -10.73 -5.73 -9.44
N LEU A 98 -11.41 -4.74 -8.85
CA LEU A 98 -12.32 -4.99 -7.72
C LEU A 98 -13.63 -5.58 -8.24
N PRO A 99 -14.26 -6.50 -7.47
CA PRO A 99 -15.58 -7.04 -7.81
C PRO A 99 -16.64 -5.94 -7.77
N SER A 100 -17.72 -6.12 -8.54
CA SER A 100 -18.79 -5.11 -8.69
C SER A 100 -19.43 -4.71 -7.37
N TRP A 101 -19.59 -5.65 -6.43
CA TRP A 101 -20.20 -5.41 -5.12
C TRP A 101 -19.38 -4.42 -4.24
N SER A 102 -18.09 -4.29 -4.48
CA SER A 102 -17.19 -3.41 -3.70
C SER A 102 -16.91 -2.07 -4.36
N ARG A 103 -17.39 -1.85 -5.60
CA ARG A 103 -17.10 -0.62 -6.35
C ARG A 103 -18.02 0.56 -6.03
N GLY A 104 -19.15 0.32 -5.36
CA GLY A 104 -20.06 1.36 -4.89
C GLY A 104 -20.38 2.43 -5.93
N SER A 105 -20.10 3.70 -5.62
CA SER A 105 -20.26 4.85 -6.51
C SER A 105 -19.30 4.92 -7.70
N GLY A 106 -18.36 3.98 -7.81
CA GLY A 106 -17.30 4.00 -8.84
C GLY A 106 -16.10 4.87 -8.48
N VAL A 107 -16.13 5.57 -7.35
CA VAL A 107 -15.07 6.44 -6.83
C VAL A 107 -14.72 6.02 -5.41
N VAL A 108 -13.46 6.15 -5.04
CA VAL A 108 -12.99 5.85 -3.68
C VAL A 108 -13.54 6.90 -2.71
N GLU A 109 -14.24 6.44 -1.69
CA GLU A 109 -14.88 7.32 -0.71
C GLU A 109 -13.85 8.09 0.15
N PRO A 110 -14.25 9.26 0.71
CA PRO A 110 -13.40 10.01 1.62
C PRO A 110 -12.94 9.14 2.80
N ALA A 111 -11.71 9.38 3.26
CA ALA A 111 -11.08 8.66 4.37
C ALA A 111 -10.96 7.12 4.19
N THR A 112 -11.07 6.61 2.96
CA THR A 112 -10.84 5.21 2.63
C THR A 112 -9.73 5.07 1.58
N LEU A 113 -9.18 3.87 1.44
CA LEU A 113 -8.15 3.53 0.46
C LEU A 113 -8.43 2.16 -0.14
N VAL A 114 -8.06 1.98 -1.40
CA VAL A 114 -8.05 0.66 -2.02
C VAL A 114 -6.62 0.13 -1.99
N VAL A 115 -6.45 -1.09 -1.48
CA VAL A 115 -5.14 -1.70 -1.30
C VAL A 115 -5.08 -3.07 -1.96
N LEU A 116 -3.97 -3.37 -2.61
CA LEU A 116 -3.73 -4.66 -3.28
C LEU A 116 -2.38 -5.24 -2.84
N GLY A 117 -2.29 -6.56 -2.86
CA GLY A 117 -1.00 -7.22 -2.76
C GLY A 117 -0.32 -7.32 -4.12
N ASP A 118 1.01 -7.27 -4.12
CA ASP A 118 1.80 -7.43 -5.34
C ASP A 118 1.77 -8.86 -5.89
N ASN A 119 1.40 -9.84 -5.04
CA ASN A 119 1.13 -11.22 -5.44
C ASN A 119 -0.39 -11.49 -5.41
N PRO A 120 -1.08 -11.41 -6.55
CA PRO A 120 -2.54 -11.53 -6.60
C PRO A 120 -3.08 -12.86 -6.06
N ASP A 121 -2.37 -13.95 -6.31
CA ASP A 121 -2.83 -15.31 -5.99
C ASP A 121 -2.74 -15.63 -4.48
N LEU A 122 -1.81 -14.96 -3.79
CA LEU A 122 -1.56 -15.17 -2.36
C LEU A 122 -1.93 -13.95 -1.50
N SER A 123 -2.69 -13.00 -2.06
CA SER A 123 -3.08 -11.78 -1.35
C SER A 123 -4.56 -11.76 -0.97
N ARG A 124 -4.82 -11.64 0.33
CA ARG A 124 -6.12 -11.19 0.80
C ARG A 124 -6.09 -9.66 0.95
N ASP A 125 -6.82 -8.94 0.10
CA ASP A 125 -6.79 -7.49 -0.03
C ASP A 125 -8.16 -6.91 -0.44
N SER A 126 -8.21 -5.69 -0.95
CA SER A 126 -9.48 -5.01 -1.28
C SER A 126 -10.37 -5.77 -2.28
N ARG A 127 -9.85 -6.72 -3.02
CA ARG A 127 -10.66 -7.64 -3.84
C ARG A 127 -11.57 -8.53 -2.97
N HIS A 128 -11.21 -8.73 -1.69
CA HIS A 128 -11.90 -9.61 -0.76
C HIS A 128 -12.68 -8.86 0.31
N PHE A 129 -12.20 -7.69 0.76
CA PHE A 129 -12.81 -6.95 1.86
C PHE A 129 -13.22 -5.50 1.49
N GLY A 130 -13.04 -5.08 0.22
CA GLY A 130 -13.38 -3.73 -0.24
C GLY A 130 -12.36 -2.66 0.17
N ALA A 131 -12.77 -1.40 0.09
CA ALA A 131 -11.96 -0.27 0.54
C ALA A 131 -11.73 -0.31 2.06
N VAL A 132 -10.58 0.15 2.51
CA VAL A 132 -10.17 0.12 3.92
C VAL A 132 -10.16 1.53 4.52
N PRO A 133 -10.61 1.70 5.78
CA PRO A 133 -10.53 2.98 6.46
C PRO A 133 -9.08 3.44 6.66
N ALA A 134 -8.81 4.70 6.39
CA ALA A 134 -7.50 5.30 6.59
C ALA A 134 -7.05 5.30 8.06
N ALA A 135 -7.99 5.26 9.01
CA ALA A 135 -7.71 5.17 10.44
C ALA A 135 -6.98 3.88 10.85
N GLY A 136 -7.10 2.80 10.06
CA GLY A 136 -6.41 1.54 10.30
C GLY A 136 -4.94 1.51 9.87
N ILE A 137 -4.43 2.59 9.28
CA ILE A 137 -3.08 2.63 8.70
C ILE A 137 -2.05 3.01 9.76
N LEU A 138 -1.02 2.19 9.91
CA LEU A 138 0.14 2.48 10.75
C LEU A 138 1.06 3.53 10.10
N GLY A 139 1.31 3.38 8.80
CA GLY A 139 2.22 4.26 8.06
C GLY A 139 2.64 3.69 6.70
N VAL A 140 3.55 4.41 6.05
CA VAL A 140 4.12 4.07 4.74
C VAL A 140 5.48 3.41 4.91
N VAL A 141 5.71 2.33 4.20
CA VAL A 141 7.02 1.66 4.07
C VAL A 141 7.93 2.56 3.25
N ILE A 142 9.05 2.99 3.85
CA ILE A 142 9.99 3.88 3.18
C ILE A 142 11.21 3.14 2.63
N ARG A 143 11.58 2.02 3.24
CA ARG A 143 12.69 1.19 2.77
C ARG A 143 12.69 -0.19 3.43
N LYS A 144 13.37 -1.13 2.79
CA LYS A 144 13.75 -2.42 3.37
C LYS A 144 15.01 -2.24 4.22
N VAL A 145 15.11 -2.88 5.37
CA VAL A 145 16.32 -2.85 6.22
C VAL A 145 17.43 -3.60 5.48
N GLY A 146 18.54 -2.90 5.22
CA GLY A 146 19.67 -3.47 4.45
C GLY A 146 19.48 -3.47 2.93
N GLY A 147 18.40 -2.87 2.40
CA GLY A 147 18.07 -2.80 0.97
C GLY A 147 17.75 -1.40 0.47
N ALA A 148 17.47 -1.29 -0.85
CA ALA A 148 17.02 -0.08 -1.50
C ALA A 148 15.63 0.39 -1.02
N PRO A 149 15.24 1.67 -1.28
CA PRO A 149 13.89 2.15 -1.07
C PRO A 149 12.87 1.28 -1.82
N VAL A 150 11.70 1.08 -1.23
CA VAL A 150 10.58 0.39 -1.90
C VAL A 150 9.89 1.41 -2.80
N GLU A 151 10.23 1.39 -4.09
CA GLU A 151 9.62 2.26 -5.08
C GLU A 151 8.27 1.73 -5.56
N ALA A 152 7.39 2.66 -5.93
CA ALA A 152 6.19 2.31 -6.68
C ALA A 152 6.62 1.79 -8.06
N PRO A 153 6.03 0.70 -8.58
CA PRO A 153 6.29 0.27 -9.94
C PRO A 153 5.94 1.42 -10.88
N ALA A 154 6.86 1.74 -11.80
CA ALA A 154 6.64 2.74 -12.83
C ALA A 154 5.35 2.36 -13.57
N ASN A 155 4.36 3.26 -13.51
CA ASN A 155 3.10 3.30 -14.24
C ASN A 155 2.70 2.06 -15.06
N ALA A 156 1.75 1.29 -14.53
CA ALA A 156 0.90 0.41 -15.33
C ALA A 156 -0.23 1.23 -16.01
N SER A 157 0.07 2.36 -16.63
CA SER A 157 -0.91 3.24 -17.28
C SER A 157 -0.64 3.48 -18.76
N ASP A 158 0.15 2.61 -19.45
CA ASP A 158 0.33 2.72 -20.90
C ASP A 158 0.24 1.35 -21.59
N THR A 159 -0.92 0.69 -21.44
CA THR A 159 -1.32 -0.34 -22.41
C THR A 159 -2.70 0.03 -22.95
N THR A 160 -2.81 1.23 -23.48
CA THR A 160 -3.90 1.60 -24.36
C THR A 160 -3.42 1.42 -25.81
N GLY A 161 -3.81 0.27 -26.39
CA GLY A 161 -4.20 0.18 -27.77
C GLY A 161 -3.20 0.55 -28.84
N ALA A 162 -2.55 -0.43 -29.38
CA ALA A 162 -2.28 -0.44 -30.83
C ALA A 162 -2.62 -1.81 -31.37
N HIS A 163 -3.90 -2.09 -31.46
CA HIS A 163 -4.42 -3.07 -32.37
C HIS A 163 -4.29 -2.45 -33.79
N ARG A 164 -3.11 -2.56 -34.36
CA ARG A 164 -2.98 -2.38 -35.82
C ARG A 164 -3.57 -3.59 -36.49
N ASN A 165 -4.79 -3.38 -36.95
CA ASN A 165 -5.44 -4.15 -37.98
C ASN A 165 -4.58 -4.08 -39.25
N SER A 166 -3.82 -5.09 -39.55
CA SER A 166 -3.26 -5.33 -40.88
C SER A 166 -4.13 -6.38 -41.53
N GLY A 167 -5.15 -5.86 -42.23
CA GLY A 167 -5.83 -6.63 -43.26
C GLY A 167 -4.85 -7.00 -44.37
N GLY A 168 -5.09 -8.08 -44.98
CA GLY A 168 -4.34 -8.47 -46.17
C GLY A 168 -4.59 -9.91 -46.56
N GLY A 169 -5.60 -10.08 -47.33
CA GLY A 169 -5.52 -10.79 -48.57
C GLY A 169 -5.85 -12.29 -48.62
N PRO A 170 -6.68 -12.64 -49.57
CA PRO A 170 -7.13 -14.00 -49.81
C PRO A 170 -6.25 -14.71 -50.84
N ALA A 171 -6.22 -16.02 -50.79
CA ALA A 171 -5.94 -16.93 -51.94
C ALA A 171 -5.60 -18.31 -51.35
N ALA A 172 -5.95 -19.39 -51.87
CA ALA A 172 -6.64 -19.91 -53.03
C ALA A 172 -6.74 -21.41 -52.77
N ILE A 173 -7.88 -21.97 -53.07
CA ILE A 173 -8.25 -23.12 -53.85
C ILE A 173 -7.10 -24.13 -54.17
N GLY A 174 -7.36 -25.40 -53.90
CA GLY A 174 -6.58 -26.49 -54.49
C GLY A 174 -6.85 -27.86 -53.90
N GLN A 175 -7.83 -28.54 -54.47
CA GLN A 175 -8.09 -29.98 -54.59
C GLN A 175 -8.16 -30.81 -53.32
#